data_6fcf08e12a5f103bdd9c7e70c7b640f1
#
_entry.id   6fcf08e12a5f103bdd9c7e70c7b640f1
#
_cell.length_a   1.000
_cell.length_b   1.000
_cell.length_c   1.000
_cell.angle_alpha   90.00
_cell.angle_beta   90.00
_cell.angle_gamma   90.00
#
_symmetry.space_group_name_H-M   'P 1'
#
loop_
_entity.id
_entity.type
_entity.pdbx_description
1 polymer ?
#
loop_
_entity_poly.entity_id
_entity_poly.type
_entity_poly.pdbx_seq_one_letter_code
_entity_poly.pdbx_strand_id
1 'polypeptide(L)'
;MPNRQRHRGAHPEDLRLFDRSQWKRMKLAGEEIVYLLGRGYPVATAVDVVGNHHQLEARQRLAMQRMLCSGDQRTRRAARAIERTAARGRTLLIDGFNLIITIEVALSGGLVLDCADGTVRDLAGLRGSYHPVDETDGALELIGRELGALAPGGARIFLDAPVSNSGRLRARILDFAHRWPFAVDAEVVPNPDAILARADNAVSSDSAILDRCGSWLNLGRFIVDRHIPQAWRSGMFTLPSRVAE
;
A
#
# COMPACT_ATOMS: atom_id res chain seq x y z
N MET A 1 20.91 -24.45 -1.36
CA MET A 1 19.46 -24.35 -1.67
C MET A 1 19.08 -22.89 -1.52
N PRO A 2 18.44 -22.21 -2.49
CA PRO A 2 18.02 -20.84 -2.29
C PRO A 2 17.01 -20.80 -1.15
N ASN A 3 17.26 -19.91 -0.19
CA ASN A 3 16.41 -19.69 0.98
C ASN A 3 15.04 -19.22 0.47
N ARG A 4 14.04 -20.11 0.40
CA ARG A 4 12.68 -19.76 0.03
C ARG A 4 12.11 -18.96 1.18
N GLN A 5 12.02 -17.65 1.02
CA GLN A 5 11.32 -16.78 1.96
C GLN A 5 9.86 -17.25 2.01
N ARG A 6 9.45 -17.91 3.09
CA ARG A 6 8.09 -18.45 3.26
C ARG A 6 7.10 -17.39 3.66
N HIS A 7 7.56 -16.32 4.33
CA HIS A 7 6.74 -15.26 4.89
C HIS A 7 7.31 -13.89 4.54
N ARG A 8 6.45 -12.88 4.39
CA ARG A 8 6.86 -11.47 4.28
C ARG A 8 6.94 -10.79 5.66
N GLY A 9 7.21 -11.52 6.70
CA GLY A 9 7.24 -11.06 8.08
C GLY A 9 8.17 -9.86 8.32
N ALA A 10 8.25 -9.45 9.58
CA ALA A 10 9.09 -8.34 9.99
C ALA A 10 10.57 -8.57 9.63
N HIS A 11 11.23 -7.51 9.14
CA HIS A 11 12.68 -7.53 9.03
C HIS A 11 13.30 -7.63 10.45
N PRO A 12 14.41 -8.36 10.66
CA PRO A 12 14.99 -8.55 11.99
C PRO A 12 15.21 -7.26 12.79
N GLU A 13 15.51 -6.16 12.13
CA GLU A 13 15.73 -4.87 12.79
C GLU A 13 14.44 -4.07 13.06
N ASP A 14 13.31 -4.46 12.49
CA ASP A 14 12.07 -3.65 12.59
C ASP A 14 11.62 -3.46 14.03
N LEU A 15 11.73 -4.49 14.88
CA LEU A 15 11.37 -4.40 16.29
C LEU A 15 12.19 -3.32 17.02
N ARG A 16 13.48 -3.18 16.69
CA ARG A 16 14.36 -2.15 17.26
C ARG A 16 14.10 -0.78 16.65
N LEU A 17 13.98 -0.71 15.32
CA LEU A 17 13.92 0.56 14.58
C LEU A 17 12.57 1.26 14.72
N PHE A 18 11.50 0.50 14.95
CA PHE A 18 10.13 1.01 15.05
C PHE A 18 9.53 0.82 16.46
N ASP A 19 10.38 0.56 17.45
CA ASP A 19 9.99 0.55 18.86
C ASP A 19 9.44 1.92 19.30
N ARG A 20 8.57 1.92 20.32
CA ARG A 20 7.97 3.16 20.86
C ARG A 20 9.00 4.18 21.33
N SER A 21 10.18 3.75 21.78
CA SER A 21 11.28 4.64 22.15
C SER A 21 11.78 5.51 20.99
N GLN A 22 11.63 5.03 19.75
CA GLN A 22 12.01 5.75 18.53
C GLN A 22 10.96 6.78 18.07
N TRP A 23 9.71 6.65 18.52
CA TRP A 23 8.60 7.43 17.99
C TRP A 23 8.74 8.93 18.18
N LYS A 24 9.25 9.40 19.33
CA LYS A 24 9.44 10.83 19.58
C LYS A 24 10.37 11.44 18.52
N ARG A 25 11.52 10.81 18.29
CA ARG A 25 12.50 11.24 17.29
C ARG A 25 11.94 11.19 15.88
N MET A 26 11.28 10.11 15.54
CA MET A 26 10.68 9.91 14.24
C MET A 26 9.53 10.89 13.96
N LYS A 27 8.71 11.23 14.95
CA LYS A 27 7.66 12.25 14.81
C LYS A 27 8.23 13.62 14.52
N LEU A 28 9.24 14.07 15.30
CA LEU A 28 9.92 15.34 15.05
C LEU A 28 10.50 15.38 13.63
N ALA A 29 11.24 14.35 13.24
CA ALA A 29 11.74 14.23 11.87
C ALA A 29 10.62 14.27 10.82
N GLY A 30 9.50 13.60 11.06
CA GLY A 30 8.35 13.61 10.17
C GLY A 30 7.72 14.99 9.99
N GLU A 31 7.59 15.76 11.07
CA GLU A 31 7.08 17.14 11.05
C GLU A 31 7.98 18.05 10.18
N GLU A 32 9.30 17.96 10.37
CA GLU A 32 10.27 18.70 9.56
C GLU A 32 10.25 18.28 8.08
N ILE A 33 10.16 16.96 7.79
CA ILE A 33 10.02 16.48 6.43
C ILE A 33 8.74 17.04 5.78
N VAL A 34 7.59 16.96 6.46
CA VAL A 34 6.32 17.50 5.94
C VAL A 34 6.42 19.00 5.69
N TYR A 35 7.10 19.76 6.55
CA TYR A 35 7.35 21.19 6.32
C TYR A 35 8.14 21.42 5.02
N LEU A 36 9.23 20.68 4.81
CA LEU A 36 10.04 20.79 3.58
C LEU A 36 9.25 20.38 2.34
N LEU A 37 8.46 19.31 2.42
CA LEU A 37 7.56 18.91 1.33
C LEU A 37 6.54 20.01 0.99
N GLY A 38 6.01 20.70 2.00
CA GLY A 38 5.11 21.86 1.82
C GLY A 38 5.80 23.05 1.15
N ARG A 39 7.14 23.12 1.21
CA ARG A 39 7.96 24.14 0.53
C ARG A 39 8.42 23.72 -0.86
N GLY A 40 7.98 22.53 -1.35
CA GLY A 40 8.29 22.02 -2.68
C GLY A 40 9.61 21.23 -2.78
N TYR A 41 10.25 20.89 -1.67
CA TYR A 41 11.44 20.04 -1.71
C TYR A 41 11.06 18.62 -2.15
N PRO A 42 11.87 17.95 -3.00
CA PRO A 42 11.66 16.54 -3.32
C PRO A 42 11.74 15.66 -2.08
N VAL A 43 10.91 14.64 -2.00
CA VAL A 43 10.82 13.77 -0.82
C VAL A 43 12.16 13.13 -0.45
N ALA A 44 12.93 12.68 -1.44
CA ALA A 44 14.26 12.10 -1.20
C ALA A 44 15.18 13.10 -0.51
N THR A 45 15.26 14.34 -1.02
CA THR A 45 16.08 15.42 -0.45
C THR A 45 15.64 15.76 0.98
N ALA A 46 14.33 15.91 1.21
CA ALA A 46 13.80 16.22 2.55
C ALA A 46 14.14 15.10 3.55
N VAL A 47 13.96 13.83 3.15
CA VAL A 47 14.28 12.67 3.98
C VAL A 47 15.78 12.56 4.24
N ASP A 48 16.63 12.86 3.28
CA ASP A 48 18.09 12.79 3.46
C ASP A 48 18.58 13.86 4.44
N VAL A 49 18.18 15.12 4.26
CA VAL A 49 18.59 16.23 5.13
C VAL A 49 18.11 16.00 6.56
N VAL A 50 16.82 15.78 6.75
CA VAL A 50 16.22 15.60 8.08
C VAL A 50 16.66 14.26 8.70
N GLY A 51 16.76 13.21 7.88
CA GLY A 51 17.23 11.91 8.33
C GLY A 51 18.68 11.93 8.83
N ASN A 52 19.55 12.76 8.24
CA ASN A 52 20.91 12.97 8.75
C ASN A 52 20.87 13.73 10.09
N HIS A 53 20.09 14.79 10.19
CA HIS A 53 19.96 15.58 11.43
C HIS A 53 19.47 14.73 12.60
N HIS A 54 18.43 13.93 12.39
CA HIS A 54 17.86 13.07 13.41
C HIS A 54 18.52 11.67 13.49
N GLN A 55 19.60 11.42 12.76
CA GLN A 55 20.32 10.13 12.75
C GLN A 55 19.37 8.95 12.51
N LEU A 56 18.47 9.09 11.52
CA LEU A 56 17.57 8.01 11.13
C LEU A 56 18.32 6.95 10.31
N GLU A 57 18.11 5.71 10.66
CA GLU A 57 18.59 4.54 9.91
C GLU A 57 17.95 4.46 8.52
N ALA A 58 18.61 3.81 7.57
CA ALA A 58 18.14 3.70 6.18
C ALA A 58 16.69 3.19 6.08
N ARG A 59 16.33 2.21 6.92
CA ARG A 59 14.99 1.63 6.92
C ARG A 59 13.94 2.58 7.53
N GLN A 60 14.32 3.38 8.52
CA GLN A 60 13.47 4.46 9.04
C GLN A 60 13.25 5.56 7.99
N ARG A 61 14.30 5.94 7.24
CA ARG A 61 14.18 6.91 6.13
C ARG A 61 13.25 6.39 5.03
N LEU A 62 13.37 5.11 4.67
CA LEU A 62 12.45 4.48 3.70
C LEU A 62 11.00 4.54 4.20
N ALA A 63 10.76 4.28 5.50
CA ALA A 63 9.44 4.41 6.08
C ALA A 63 8.92 5.86 5.96
N MET A 64 9.74 6.86 6.33
CA MET A 64 9.37 8.27 6.19
C MET A 64 9.01 8.64 4.75
N GLN A 65 9.81 8.19 3.78
CA GLN A 65 9.56 8.44 2.37
C GLN A 65 8.21 7.86 1.89
N ARG A 66 7.82 6.70 2.42
CA ARG A 66 6.56 6.04 2.06
C ARG A 66 5.35 6.58 2.82
N MET A 67 5.55 7.03 4.06
CA MET A 67 4.45 7.47 4.93
C MET A 67 4.03 8.92 4.71
N LEU A 68 4.97 9.79 4.32
CA LEU A 68 4.77 11.23 4.37
C LEU A 68 4.42 11.82 3.00
N CYS A 69 3.61 12.85 3.04
CA CYS A 69 3.29 13.72 1.91
C CYS A 69 3.03 15.13 2.42
N SER A 70 3.08 16.12 1.52
CA SER A 70 2.70 17.49 1.88
C SER A 70 1.20 17.61 2.20
N GLY A 71 0.82 18.69 2.90
CA GLY A 71 -0.58 19.00 3.18
C GLY A 71 -1.42 19.10 1.90
N ASP A 72 -0.87 19.73 0.86
CA ASP A 72 -1.52 19.87 -0.44
C ASP A 72 -1.72 18.53 -1.15
N GLN A 73 -0.71 17.65 -1.12
CA GLN A 73 -0.85 16.30 -1.67
C GLN A 73 -1.93 15.52 -0.93
N ARG A 74 -1.93 15.58 0.41
CA ARG A 74 -2.95 14.93 1.23
C ARG A 74 -4.35 15.42 0.87
N THR A 75 -4.55 16.73 0.75
CA THR A 75 -5.84 17.34 0.39
C THR A 75 -6.30 16.90 -0.99
N ARG A 76 -5.40 16.95 -2.00
CA ARG A 76 -5.74 16.51 -3.37
C ARG A 76 -6.07 15.02 -3.44
N ARG A 77 -5.30 14.16 -2.74
CA ARG A 77 -5.58 12.71 -2.69
C ARG A 77 -6.91 12.43 -2.01
N ALA A 78 -7.19 13.10 -0.89
CA ALA A 78 -8.46 12.97 -0.18
C ALA A 78 -9.67 13.39 -1.02
N ALA A 79 -9.54 14.46 -1.82
CA ALA A 79 -10.60 14.92 -2.70
C ALA A 79 -10.93 13.94 -3.86
N ARG A 80 -10.00 13.04 -4.21
CA ARG A 80 -10.16 12.01 -5.24
C ARG A 80 -10.53 10.65 -4.68
N ALA A 81 -10.45 10.47 -3.37
CA ALA A 81 -10.84 9.23 -2.73
C ALA A 81 -12.35 9.02 -2.85
N ILE A 82 -12.76 7.83 -3.29
CA ILE A 82 -14.18 7.47 -3.33
C ILE A 82 -14.55 6.62 -2.13
N GLU A 83 -15.79 6.80 -1.67
CA GLU A 83 -16.39 5.99 -0.63
C GLU A 83 -16.68 4.57 -1.13
N ARG A 84 -16.73 3.60 -0.20
CA ARG A 84 -17.01 2.19 -0.50
C ARG A 84 -18.30 2.01 -1.31
N THR A 85 -19.33 2.72 -0.97
CA THR A 85 -20.65 2.67 -1.64
C THR A 85 -20.58 3.14 -3.10
N ALA A 86 -19.67 4.07 -3.41
CA ALA A 86 -19.46 4.57 -4.76
C ALA A 86 -18.75 3.56 -5.68
N ALA A 87 -18.16 2.49 -5.14
CA ALA A 87 -17.54 1.42 -5.95
C ALA A 87 -18.57 0.49 -6.61
N ARG A 88 -19.82 0.49 -6.09
CA ARG A 88 -20.87 -0.40 -6.60
C ARG A 88 -21.15 -0.19 -8.09
N GLY A 89 -21.16 -1.30 -8.84
CA GLY A 89 -21.40 -1.30 -10.28
C GLY A 89 -20.28 -0.71 -11.14
N ARG A 90 -19.21 -0.17 -10.53
CA ARG A 90 -18.06 0.37 -11.26
C ARG A 90 -17.02 -0.70 -11.52
N THR A 91 -16.27 -0.60 -12.61
CA THR A 91 -15.07 -1.39 -12.82
C THR A 91 -13.92 -0.79 -12.01
N LEU A 92 -13.29 -1.61 -11.14
CA LEU A 92 -12.13 -1.21 -10.36
C LEU A 92 -10.84 -1.60 -11.07
N LEU A 93 -9.87 -0.69 -11.13
CA LEU A 93 -8.56 -0.91 -11.73
C LEU A 93 -7.52 -1.05 -10.61
N ILE A 94 -6.96 -2.25 -10.45
CA ILE A 94 -6.23 -2.65 -9.25
C ILE A 94 -4.74 -2.80 -9.53
N ASP A 95 -3.93 -2.12 -8.72
CA ASP A 95 -2.48 -2.34 -8.62
C ASP A 95 -2.24 -3.64 -7.84
N GLY A 96 -2.00 -4.73 -8.59
CA GLY A 96 -2.00 -6.06 -8.02
C GLY A 96 -0.87 -6.28 -7.02
N PHE A 97 0.37 -5.92 -7.37
CA PHE A 97 1.49 -6.11 -6.45
C PHE A 97 1.39 -5.23 -5.21
N ASN A 98 1.03 -3.98 -5.38
CA ASN A 98 0.88 -3.04 -4.27
C ASN A 98 -0.15 -3.55 -3.25
N LEU A 99 -1.33 -3.98 -3.70
CA LEU A 99 -2.39 -4.45 -2.84
C LEU A 99 -2.04 -5.80 -2.18
N ILE A 100 -1.63 -6.79 -2.97
CA ILE A 100 -1.38 -8.15 -2.49
C ILE A 100 -0.23 -8.16 -1.48
N ILE A 101 0.90 -7.50 -1.78
CA ILE A 101 2.07 -7.50 -0.90
C ILE A 101 1.78 -6.79 0.42
N THR A 102 1.07 -5.68 0.40
CA THR A 102 0.69 -4.99 1.64
C THR A 102 -0.15 -5.90 2.54
N ILE A 103 -1.07 -6.69 1.98
CA ILE A 103 -1.89 -7.64 2.75
C ILE A 103 -1.07 -8.84 3.21
N GLU A 104 -0.18 -9.40 2.37
CA GLU A 104 0.77 -10.46 2.76
C GLU A 104 1.64 -10.03 3.96
N VAL A 105 2.16 -8.79 3.93
CA VAL A 105 2.94 -8.22 5.03
C VAL A 105 2.09 -8.12 6.31
N ALA A 106 0.86 -7.64 6.20
CA ALA A 106 -0.04 -7.53 7.34
C ALA A 106 -0.36 -8.90 7.96
N LEU A 107 -0.64 -9.92 7.13
CA LEU A 107 -0.93 -11.28 7.56
C LEU A 107 0.28 -11.98 8.21
N SER A 108 1.47 -11.72 7.71
CA SER A 108 2.72 -12.33 8.21
C SER A 108 3.32 -11.62 9.43
N GLY A 109 2.63 -10.63 10.02
CA GLY A 109 3.12 -9.87 11.16
C GLY A 109 4.26 -8.90 10.82
N GLY A 110 4.43 -8.54 9.56
CA GLY A 110 5.33 -7.47 9.14
C GLY A 110 4.79 -6.08 9.46
N LEU A 111 5.67 -5.07 9.42
CA LEU A 111 5.29 -3.70 9.72
C LEU A 111 4.43 -3.09 8.60
N VAL A 112 3.22 -2.69 8.93
CA VAL A 112 2.32 -1.91 8.08
C VAL A 112 2.41 -0.44 8.48
N LEU A 113 2.65 0.42 7.50
CA LEU A 113 2.79 1.85 7.67
C LEU A 113 1.44 2.55 7.59
N ASP A 114 1.07 3.30 8.63
CA ASP A 114 -0.04 4.26 8.57
C ASP A 114 0.46 5.56 7.93
N CYS A 115 -0.06 5.87 6.76
CA CYS A 115 0.43 6.98 5.95
C CYS A 115 -0.38 8.27 6.15
N ALA A 116 0.28 9.41 5.97
CA ALA A 116 -0.32 10.73 6.13
C ALA A 116 -1.50 11.00 5.17
N ASP A 117 -1.59 10.30 4.05
CA ASP A 117 -2.70 10.36 3.10
C ASP A 117 -3.85 9.39 3.42
N GLY A 118 -3.78 8.70 4.55
CA GLY A 118 -4.80 7.74 5.00
C GLY A 118 -4.67 6.35 4.40
N THR A 119 -3.70 6.09 3.52
CA THR A 119 -3.43 4.74 3.02
C THR A 119 -2.67 3.89 4.03
N VAL A 120 -2.55 2.60 3.74
CA VAL A 120 -1.57 1.71 4.35
C VAL A 120 -0.55 1.27 3.30
N ARG A 121 0.71 1.16 3.72
CA ARG A 121 1.84 0.69 2.90
C ARG A 121 2.70 -0.27 3.68
N ASP A 122 3.54 -1.01 3.01
CA ASP A 122 4.53 -1.90 3.61
C ASP A 122 5.97 -1.39 3.41
N LEU A 123 6.93 -2.10 3.98
CA LEU A 123 8.36 -1.89 3.77
C LEU A 123 9.01 -3.05 2.99
N ALA A 124 8.23 -3.97 2.47
CA ALA A 124 8.72 -5.01 1.60
C ALA A 124 9.07 -4.41 0.23
N GLY A 125 10.28 -4.62 -0.22
CA GLY A 125 10.71 -4.18 -1.55
C GLY A 125 10.57 -5.32 -2.55
N LEU A 126 9.83 -5.10 -3.65
CA LEU A 126 9.97 -5.94 -4.83
C LEU A 126 11.29 -5.60 -5.53
N ARG A 127 12.34 -6.39 -5.26
CA ARG A 127 13.64 -6.24 -5.95
C ARG A 127 13.64 -6.98 -7.29
N GLY A 128 12.67 -6.66 -8.19
CA GLY A 128 12.55 -7.29 -9.50
C GLY A 128 12.05 -8.74 -9.52
N SER A 129 11.74 -9.33 -8.37
CA SER A 129 11.24 -10.70 -8.27
C SER A 129 10.16 -10.82 -7.20
N TYR A 130 9.00 -11.35 -7.60
CA TYR A 130 7.95 -11.74 -6.68
C TYR A 130 8.01 -13.26 -6.45
N HIS A 131 7.89 -13.67 -5.20
CA HIS A 131 7.69 -15.07 -4.83
C HIS A 131 6.41 -15.17 -4.00
N PRO A 132 5.48 -16.06 -4.37
CA PRO A 132 4.35 -16.37 -3.50
C PRO A 132 4.85 -16.83 -2.13
N VAL A 133 4.18 -16.38 -1.09
CA VAL A 133 4.42 -16.74 0.31
C VAL A 133 3.22 -17.51 0.85
N ASP A 134 3.33 -18.04 2.06
CA ASP A 134 2.26 -18.82 2.67
C ASP A 134 0.96 -17.98 2.86
N GLU A 135 1.09 -16.67 2.98
CA GLU A 135 -0.02 -15.72 3.13
C GLU A 135 -0.70 -15.32 1.82
N THR A 136 -0.13 -15.66 0.65
CA THR A 136 -0.65 -15.21 -0.66
C THR A 136 -2.11 -15.61 -0.87
N ASP A 137 -2.47 -16.84 -0.54
CA ASP A 137 -3.86 -17.32 -0.70
C ASP A 137 -4.82 -16.61 0.25
N GLY A 138 -4.42 -16.45 1.51
CA GLY A 138 -5.19 -15.68 2.48
C GLY A 138 -5.39 -14.23 2.03
N ALA A 139 -4.38 -13.60 1.44
CA ALA A 139 -4.48 -12.26 0.87
C ALA A 139 -5.51 -12.20 -0.27
N LEU A 140 -5.48 -13.15 -1.22
CA LEU A 140 -6.43 -13.23 -2.32
C LEU A 140 -7.86 -13.50 -1.84
N GLU A 141 -8.04 -14.33 -0.81
CA GLU A 141 -9.35 -14.55 -0.19
C GLU A 141 -9.94 -13.30 0.44
N LEU A 142 -9.12 -12.53 1.17
CA LEU A 142 -9.55 -11.26 1.78
C LEU A 142 -9.88 -10.21 0.71
N ILE A 143 -9.08 -10.11 -0.35
CA ILE A 143 -9.34 -9.23 -1.50
C ILE A 143 -10.67 -9.58 -2.14
N GLY A 144 -10.90 -10.85 -2.47
CA GLY A 144 -12.14 -11.31 -3.09
C GLY A 144 -13.37 -11.08 -2.22
N ARG A 145 -13.24 -11.31 -0.92
CA ARG A 145 -14.30 -11.04 0.07
C ARG A 145 -14.69 -9.57 0.11
N GLU A 146 -13.70 -8.67 0.22
CA GLU A 146 -14.00 -7.23 0.28
C GLU A 146 -14.51 -6.68 -1.05
N LEU A 147 -13.94 -7.12 -2.17
CA LEU A 147 -14.45 -6.76 -3.50
C LEU A 147 -15.89 -7.25 -3.68
N GLY A 148 -16.20 -8.50 -3.28
CA GLY A 148 -17.57 -9.03 -3.32
C GLY A 148 -18.56 -8.19 -2.49
N ALA A 149 -18.16 -7.73 -1.31
CA ALA A 149 -18.97 -6.85 -0.47
C ALA A 149 -19.22 -5.45 -1.08
N LEU A 150 -18.32 -4.99 -1.96
CA LEU A 150 -18.49 -3.74 -2.71
C LEU A 150 -19.44 -3.88 -3.90
N ALA A 151 -19.70 -5.11 -4.38
CA ALA A 151 -20.48 -5.42 -5.57
C ALA A 151 -20.07 -4.58 -6.79
N PRO A 152 -18.78 -4.61 -7.20
CA PRO A 152 -18.32 -3.86 -8.36
C PRO A 152 -18.92 -4.42 -9.65
N GLY A 153 -18.92 -3.66 -10.72
CA GLY A 153 -19.28 -4.14 -12.06
C GLY A 153 -18.21 -5.06 -12.66
N GLY A 154 -17.00 -5.03 -12.11
CA GLY A 154 -15.86 -5.86 -12.46
C GLY A 154 -14.56 -5.38 -11.83
N ALA A 155 -13.49 -6.17 -11.97
CA ALA A 155 -12.15 -5.79 -11.53
C ALA A 155 -11.11 -6.13 -12.60
N ARG A 156 -10.21 -5.21 -12.89
CA ARG A 156 -9.01 -5.45 -13.72
C ARG A 156 -7.78 -5.28 -12.85
N ILE A 157 -6.99 -6.34 -12.75
CA ILE A 157 -5.80 -6.39 -11.88
C ILE A 157 -4.56 -6.32 -12.77
N PHE A 158 -3.73 -5.33 -12.56
CA PHE A 158 -2.50 -5.11 -13.33
C PHE A 158 -1.29 -5.57 -12.53
N LEU A 159 -0.38 -6.28 -13.21
CA LEU A 159 0.87 -6.77 -12.67
C LEU A 159 2.03 -6.30 -13.55
N ASP A 160 3.16 -5.94 -12.93
CA ASP A 160 4.35 -5.49 -13.65
C ASP A 160 5.02 -6.64 -14.40
N ALA A 161 5.19 -6.50 -15.72
CA ALA A 161 5.90 -7.46 -16.55
C ALA A 161 7.39 -7.62 -16.18
N PRO A 162 8.14 -6.55 -15.80
CA PRO A 162 9.52 -6.65 -15.35
C PRO A 162 9.73 -7.47 -14.07
N VAL A 163 8.66 -7.68 -13.26
CA VAL A 163 8.75 -8.47 -12.04
C VAL A 163 8.68 -9.96 -12.37
N SER A 164 9.70 -10.71 -11.99
CA SER A 164 9.70 -12.17 -12.20
C SER A 164 8.50 -12.83 -11.49
N ASN A 165 7.95 -13.87 -12.09
CA ASN A 165 6.77 -14.62 -11.64
C ASN A 165 5.42 -13.87 -11.72
N SER A 166 5.34 -12.71 -12.37
CA SER A 166 4.05 -12.02 -12.60
C SER A 166 3.02 -12.92 -13.30
N GLY A 167 3.44 -13.74 -14.28
CA GLY A 167 2.57 -14.69 -14.94
C GLY A 167 2.02 -15.79 -14.02
N ARG A 168 2.82 -16.26 -13.06
CA ARG A 168 2.37 -17.23 -12.04
C ARG A 168 1.38 -16.62 -11.06
N LEU A 169 1.64 -15.38 -10.63
CA LEU A 169 0.70 -14.66 -9.77
C LEU A 169 -0.61 -14.38 -10.52
N ARG A 170 -0.53 -13.98 -11.79
CA ARG A 170 -1.70 -13.82 -12.65
C ARG A 170 -2.57 -15.07 -12.70
N ALA A 171 -1.98 -16.23 -12.99
CA ALA A 171 -2.71 -17.49 -13.01
C ALA A 171 -3.38 -17.76 -11.66
N ARG A 172 -2.67 -17.58 -10.56
CA ARG A 172 -3.21 -17.79 -9.20
C ARG A 172 -4.36 -16.84 -8.88
N ILE A 173 -4.27 -15.56 -9.26
CA ILE A 173 -5.37 -14.60 -9.12
C ILE A 173 -6.61 -15.08 -9.86
N LEU A 174 -6.48 -15.53 -11.11
CA LEU A 174 -7.59 -16.01 -11.92
C LEU A 174 -8.22 -17.28 -11.34
N ASP A 175 -7.42 -18.21 -10.78
CA ASP A 175 -7.93 -19.39 -10.08
C ASP A 175 -8.82 -19.02 -8.88
N PHE A 176 -8.43 -18.02 -8.11
CA PHE A 176 -9.24 -17.47 -7.01
C PHE A 176 -10.48 -16.75 -7.54
N ALA A 177 -10.33 -15.97 -8.60
CA ALA A 177 -11.37 -15.14 -9.20
C ALA A 177 -12.56 -15.94 -9.74
N HIS A 178 -12.38 -17.22 -10.12
CA HIS A 178 -13.50 -18.10 -10.50
C HIS A 178 -14.57 -18.26 -9.41
N ARG A 179 -14.23 -17.97 -8.16
CA ARG A 179 -15.15 -18.04 -7.00
C ARG A 179 -15.73 -16.69 -6.62
N TRP A 180 -15.31 -15.61 -7.27
CA TRP A 180 -15.78 -14.26 -6.95
C TRP A 180 -17.07 -13.94 -7.71
N PRO A 181 -18.03 -13.20 -7.11
CA PRO A 181 -19.35 -12.99 -7.70
C PRO A 181 -19.39 -11.85 -8.74
N PHE A 182 -18.26 -11.50 -9.35
CA PHE A 182 -18.12 -10.46 -10.36
C PHE A 182 -17.03 -10.83 -11.38
N ALA A 183 -17.05 -10.19 -12.55
CA ALA A 183 -16.04 -10.43 -13.58
C ALA A 183 -14.67 -9.91 -13.17
N VAL A 184 -13.64 -10.72 -13.38
CA VAL A 184 -12.24 -10.34 -13.10
C VAL A 184 -11.37 -10.64 -14.30
N ASP A 185 -10.53 -9.67 -14.65
CA ASP A 185 -9.41 -9.86 -15.54
C ASP A 185 -8.09 -9.53 -14.81
N ALA A 186 -7.02 -10.25 -15.17
CA ALA A 186 -5.68 -10.02 -14.63
C ALA A 186 -4.69 -9.95 -15.78
N GLU A 187 -3.96 -8.85 -15.87
CA GLU A 187 -3.06 -8.54 -16.98
C GLU A 187 -1.64 -8.32 -16.50
N VAL A 188 -0.67 -8.86 -17.23
CA VAL A 188 0.76 -8.54 -17.03
C VAL A 188 1.13 -7.49 -18.07
N VAL A 189 1.46 -6.29 -17.60
CA VAL A 189 1.70 -5.11 -18.46
C VAL A 189 3.07 -4.49 -18.17
N PRO A 190 3.69 -3.80 -19.15
CA PRO A 190 5.01 -3.22 -18.95
C PRO A 190 5.07 -2.15 -17.85
N ASN A 191 4.00 -1.39 -17.64
CA ASN A 191 3.94 -0.28 -16.70
C ASN A 191 2.51 -0.07 -16.19
N PRO A 192 2.10 -0.77 -15.12
CA PRO A 192 0.80 -0.58 -14.47
C PRO A 192 0.56 0.86 -14.02
N ASP A 193 1.60 1.54 -13.49
CA ASP A 193 1.49 2.90 -12.95
C ASP A 193 1.00 3.88 -14.02
N ALA A 194 1.47 3.75 -15.26
CA ALA A 194 1.04 4.62 -16.36
C ALA A 194 -0.44 4.45 -16.71
N ILE A 195 -0.99 3.25 -16.52
CA ILE A 195 -2.42 2.95 -16.71
C ILE A 195 -3.22 3.51 -15.54
N LEU A 196 -2.81 3.18 -14.32
CA LEU A 196 -3.52 3.53 -13.09
C LEU A 196 -3.49 5.05 -12.81
N ALA A 197 -2.40 5.73 -13.15
CA ALA A 197 -2.28 7.18 -13.00
C ALA A 197 -3.27 8.00 -13.88
N ARG A 198 -3.93 7.37 -14.84
CA ARG A 198 -4.95 7.99 -15.71
C ARG A 198 -6.34 7.43 -15.47
N ALA A 199 -6.46 6.51 -14.53
CA ALA A 199 -7.68 5.77 -14.30
C ALA A 199 -8.64 6.52 -13.37
N ASP A 200 -9.93 6.30 -13.59
CA ASP A 200 -10.94 6.43 -12.56
C ASP A 200 -11.10 5.10 -11.83
N ASN A 201 -11.45 5.19 -10.53
CA ASN A 201 -11.66 4.04 -9.66
C ASN A 201 -10.40 3.16 -9.50
N ALA A 202 -9.20 3.76 -9.44
CA ALA A 202 -7.97 3.06 -9.16
C ALA A 202 -7.97 2.48 -7.73
N VAL A 203 -7.38 1.30 -7.56
CA VAL A 203 -7.12 0.69 -6.25
C VAL A 203 -5.61 0.54 -6.13
N SER A 204 -4.98 1.46 -5.42
CA SER A 204 -3.55 1.47 -5.11
C SER A 204 -3.30 2.31 -3.86
N SER A 205 -2.15 2.13 -3.24
CA SER A 205 -1.60 3.03 -2.23
C SER A 205 -0.36 3.79 -2.74
N ASP A 206 0.05 3.58 -3.99
CA ASP A 206 1.23 4.25 -4.55
C ASP A 206 1.00 5.76 -4.71
N SER A 207 1.92 6.55 -4.18
CA SER A 207 1.86 8.01 -4.17
C SER A 207 1.81 8.62 -5.57
N ALA A 208 2.53 8.05 -6.54
CA ALA A 208 2.60 8.58 -7.90
C ALA A 208 1.28 8.34 -8.65
N ILE A 209 0.60 7.23 -8.36
CA ILE A 209 -0.73 6.92 -8.88
C ILE A 209 -1.76 7.88 -8.25
N LEU A 210 -1.77 7.99 -6.90
CA LEU A 210 -2.74 8.82 -6.18
C LEU A 210 -2.64 10.30 -6.51
N ASP A 211 -1.45 10.78 -6.86
CA ASP A 211 -1.24 12.19 -7.26
C ASP A 211 -1.80 12.51 -8.65
N ARG A 212 -2.13 11.51 -9.48
CA ARG A 212 -2.50 11.69 -10.88
C ARG A 212 -3.85 11.09 -11.28
N CYS A 213 -4.27 9.98 -10.68
CA CYS A 213 -5.52 9.30 -11.03
C CYS A 213 -6.73 10.23 -10.85
N GLY A 214 -7.79 9.97 -11.59
CA GLY A 214 -9.04 10.74 -11.47
C GLY A 214 -9.76 10.46 -10.16
N SER A 215 -9.85 9.18 -9.78
CA SER A 215 -10.40 8.76 -8.48
C SER A 215 -9.79 7.45 -8.02
N TRP A 216 -9.84 7.17 -6.70
CA TRP A 216 -9.25 5.98 -6.13
C TRP A 216 -10.01 5.48 -4.90
N LEU A 217 -9.92 4.16 -4.67
CA LEU A 217 -10.51 3.46 -3.52
C LEU A 217 -9.41 2.94 -2.60
N ASN A 218 -9.53 3.19 -1.31
CA ASN A 218 -8.57 2.77 -0.28
C ASN A 218 -8.82 1.32 0.17
N LEU A 219 -8.84 0.38 -0.76
CA LEU A 219 -9.19 -1.01 -0.49
C LEU A 219 -8.21 -1.69 0.49
N GLY A 220 -6.91 -1.46 0.32
CA GLY A 220 -5.89 -2.05 1.20
C GLY A 220 -6.09 -1.66 2.67
N ARG A 221 -6.41 -0.39 2.94
CA ARG A 221 -6.74 0.09 4.29
C ARG A 221 -7.98 -0.61 4.84
N PHE A 222 -9.04 -0.71 4.04
CA PHE A 222 -10.29 -1.37 4.48
C PHE A 222 -10.06 -2.83 4.83
N ILE A 223 -9.26 -3.56 4.04
CA ILE A 223 -8.94 -4.97 4.31
C ILE A 223 -8.16 -5.09 5.63
N VAL A 224 -7.10 -4.31 5.81
CA VAL A 224 -6.26 -4.37 7.01
C VAL A 224 -7.07 -4.03 8.25
N ASP A 225 -7.85 -2.94 8.24
CA ASP A 225 -8.61 -2.49 9.40
C ASP A 225 -9.70 -3.50 9.80
N ARG A 226 -10.35 -4.14 8.83
CA ARG A 226 -11.51 -5.01 9.07
C ARG A 226 -11.14 -6.46 9.36
N HIS A 227 -10.12 -6.98 8.68
CA HIS A 227 -9.81 -8.41 8.69
C HIS A 227 -8.50 -8.77 9.38
N ILE A 228 -7.62 -7.78 9.62
CA ILE A 228 -6.31 -8.01 10.23
C ILE A 228 -6.08 -7.02 11.38
N PRO A 229 -7.00 -6.97 12.39
CA PRO A 229 -6.91 -5.98 13.47
C PRO A 229 -5.64 -6.14 14.32
N GLN A 230 -5.02 -7.33 14.29
CA GLN A 230 -3.75 -7.63 14.97
C GLN A 230 -2.52 -7.19 14.16
N ALA A 231 -2.67 -6.63 12.95
CA ALA A 231 -1.53 -6.19 12.15
C ALA A 231 -0.63 -5.24 12.93
N TRP A 232 0.68 -5.48 12.84
CA TRP A 232 1.64 -4.56 13.45
C TRP A 232 1.69 -3.26 12.66
N ARG A 233 1.23 -2.17 13.28
CA ARG A 233 1.08 -0.87 12.64
C ARG A 233 2.04 0.17 13.21
N SER A 234 2.55 1.04 12.35
CA SER A 234 3.47 2.11 12.77
C SER A 234 2.83 3.08 13.77
N GLY A 235 1.54 3.37 13.66
CA GLY A 235 0.76 4.20 14.59
C GLY A 235 1.29 5.63 14.82
N MET A 236 2.42 5.99 14.21
CA MET A 236 3.15 7.25 14.48
C MET A 236 2.44 8.50 13.93
N PHE A 237 1.74 8.37 12.83
CA PHE A 237 1.08 9.46 12.12
C PHE A 237 -0.41 9.19 11.93
N THR A 238 -1.02 8.54 12.92
CA THR A 238 -2.46 8.28 12.89
C THR A 238 -3.21 9.60 12.80
N LEU A 239 -3.86 9.85 11.68
CA LEU A 239 -4.90 10.88 11.59
C LEU A 239 -6.02 10.48 12.56
N PRO A 240 -6.61 11.44 13.29
CA PRO A 240 -7.83 11.13 14.03
C PRO A 240 -8.81 10.51 13.04
N SER A 241 -9.25 9.29 13.34
CA SER A 241 -10.30 8.63 12.57
C SER A 241 -11.47 9.62 12.49
N ARG A 242 -11.86 10.03 11.28
CA ARG A 242 -13.22 10.53 11.10
C ARG A 242 -14.10 9.32 11.42
N VAL A 243 -14.59 9.26 12.64
CA VAL A 243 -15.75 8.44 12.98
C VAL A 243 -16.85 8.99 12.10
N ALA A 244 -17.16 8.27 11.02
CA ALA A 244 -18.40 8.50 10.30
C ALA A 244 -19.52 8.03 11.24
N GLU A 245 -20.27 8.99 11.77
CA GLU A 245 -21.60 8.76 12.31
C GLU A 245 -22.53 8.28 11.20
#